data_b85dc39c6c790b2fb95d6a348677d2ff
#
_entry.id   b85dc39c6c790b2fb95d6a348677d2ff
#
_cell.length_a   1.000
_cell.length_b   1.000
_cell.length_c   1.000
_cell.angle_alpha   90.00
_cell.angle_beta   90.00
_cell.angle_gamma   90.00
#
_symmetry.space_group_name_H-M   'P 1'
#
loop_
_entity.id
_entity.type
_entity.pdbx_description
1 polymer ?
#
loop_
_entity_poly.entity_id
_entity_poly.type
_entity_poly.pdbx_seq_one_letter_code
_entity_poly.pdbx_strand_id
1 'polypeptide(L)'
;INQIADKGYITRLIDNNANIKDVLYYDASSRILAIEDPKYMFYLKNTDWNQFAKEMGFKLENIKTLYDFALSFAGEKRVYAESLYNHLTENEYSVFYDKNQTPDILGKDLDKYFEPIYEAGATYVIVLMDAYYPKKVWTVFESKHYKDRFGENSVIPIIFNDFILSPTDPLYNKGCLTIDRGKDMEEQINEIVRILIEKMNS
;
A
#
# COMPACT_ATOMS: atom_id res chain seq x y z
N ILE A 1 6.70 3.53 -10.76
CA ILE A 1 7.64 4.26 -11.66
C ILE A 1 8.48 3.23 -12.42
N ASN A 2 8.99 2.18 -11.78
CA ASN A 2 9.86 1.19 -12.44
C ASN A 2 9.16 0.44 -13.57
N GLN A 3 7.90 -0.01 -13.40
CA GLN A 3 7.16 -0.67 -14.50
C GLN A 3 6.97 0.23 -15.72
N ILE A 4 6.74 1.52 -15.51
CA ILE A 4 6.56 2.49 -16.59
C ILE A 4 7.89 2.70 -17.34
N ALA A 5 9.00 2.77 -16.58
CA ALA A 5 10.34 2.93 -17.15
C ALA A 5 10.81 1.65 -17.86
N ASP A 6 10.72 0.49 -17.21
CA ASP A 6 11.24 -0.78 -17.72
C ASP A 6 10.47 -1.31 -18.94
N LYS A 7 9.15 -1.01 -19.04
CA LYS A 7 8.36 -1.32 -20.23
C LYS A 7 8.51 -0.31 -21.36
N GLY A 8 9.39 0.70 -21.22
CA GLY A 8 9.69 1.71 -22.23
C GLY A 8 8.53 2.66 -22.52
N TYR A 9 7.54 2.80 -21.64
CA TYR A 9 6.42 3.71 -21.88
C TYR A 9 6.84 5.16 -21.92
N ILE A 10 7.79 5.58 -21.08
CA ILE A 10 8.32 6.96 -21.06
C ILE A 10 9.01 7.27 -22.38
N THR A 11 9.89 6.38 -22.83
CA THR A 11 10.62 6.55 -24.11
C THR A 11 9.62 6.66 -25.27
N ARG A 12 8.63 5.76 -25.36
CA ARG A 12 7.62 5.80 -26.40
C ARG A 12 6.76 7.07 -26.34
N LEU A 13 6.42 7.55 -25.14
CA LEU A 13 5.65 8.79 -24.98
C LEU A 13 6.44 9.99 -25.54
N ILE A 14 7.73 10.09 -25.23
CA ILE A 14 8.59 11.16 -25.70
C ILE A 14 8.81 11.05 -27.21
N ASP A 15 9.12 9.87 -27.73
CA ASP A 15 9.42 9.68 -29.16
C ASP A 15 8.22 9.92 -30.06
N ASN A 16 7.01 9.60 -29.59
CA ASN A 16 5.77 9.73 -30.37
C ASN A 16 5.12 11.12 -30.27
N ASN A 17 5.63 12.02 -29.43
CA ASN A 17 5.05 13.34 -29.22
C ASN A 17 6.10 14.45 -29.33
N ALA A 18 6.14 15.12 -30.47
CA ALA A 18 7.10 16.19 -30.72
C ALA A 18 7.07 17.29 -29.63
N ASN A 19 5.86 17.67 -29.18
CA ASN A 19 5.70 18.70 -28.14
C ASN A 19 6.23 18.27 -26.77
N ILE A 20 6.26 16.96 -26.49
CA ILE A 20 6.77 16.42 -25.22
C ILE A 20 8.30 16.32 -25.28
N LYS A 21 8.85 16.02 -26.45
CA LYS A 21 10.29 15.88 -26.68
C LYS A 21 11.06 17.17 -26.39
N ASP A 22 10.44 18.32 -26.60
CA ASP A 22 11.04 19.62 -26.31
C ASP A 22 10.99 20.00 -24.82
N VAL A 23 10.28 19.23 -23.99
CA VAL A 23 10.02 19.54 -22.57
C VAL A 23 10.59 18.50 -21.63
N LEU A 24 10.51 17.22 -22.03
CA LEU A 24 10.91 16.09 -21.21
C LEU A 24 12.10 15.37 -21.82
N TYR A 25 13.13 15.19 -21.03
CA TYR A 25 14.26 14.33 -21.34
C TYR A 25 14.26 13.10 -20.42
N TYR A 26 14.44 11.92 -20.97
CA TYR A 26 14.55 10.68 -20.21
C TYR A 26 15.82 9.91 -20.59
N ASP A 27 16.67 9.67 -19.60
CA ASP A 27 17.81 8.77 -19.73
C ASP A 27 17.44 7.39 -19.15
N ALA A 28 17.28 6.43 -20.04
CA ALA A 28 16.92 5.07 -19.68
C ALA A 28 18.01 4.34 -18.89
N SER A 29 19.28 4.71 -19.04
CA SER A 29 20.41 4.07 -18.37
C SER A 29 20.51 4.47 -16.89
N SER A 30 20.34 5.76 -16.62
CA SER A 30 20.33 6.31 -15.26
C SER A 30 18.93 6.38 -14.65
N ARG A 31 17.87 6.11 -15.45
CA ARG A 31 16.45 6.24 -15.07
C ARG A 31 16.08 7.65 -14.59
N ILE A 32 16.76 8.66 -15.14
CA ILE A 32 16.50 10.05 -14.80
C ILE A 32 15.54 10.64 -15.82
N LEU A 33 14.40 11.16 -15.32
CA LEU A 33 13.49 12.01 -16.06
C LEU A 33 13.76 13.47 -15.69
N ALA A 34 14.13 14.27 -16.66
CA ALA A 34 14.40 15.70 -16.49
C ALA A 34 13.38 16.56 -17.24
N ILE A 35 13.07 17.72 -16.68
CA ILE A 35 12.26 18.76 -17.31
C ILE A 35 13.16 19.98 -17.48
N GLU A 36 13.38 20.40 -18.71
CA GLU A 36 14.32 21.46 -19.04
C GLU A 36 13.76 22.86 -18.73
N ASP A 37 12.47 23.08 -18.94
CA ASP A 37 11.86 24.40 -18.67
C ASP A 37 11.32 24.49 -17.23
N PRO A 38 11.84 25.42 -16.40
CA PRO A 38 11.36 25.64 -15.04
C PRO A 38 9.85 25.98 -14.94
N LYS A 39 9.24 26.53 -15.98
CA LYS A 39 7.79 26.82 -16.00
C LYS A 39 6.97 25.55 -15.90
N TYR A 40 7.33 24.48 -16.61
CA TYR A 40 6.63 23.19 -16.51
C TYR A 40 6.77 22.58 -15.12
N MET A 41 7.96 22.70 -14.52
CA MET A 41 8.14 22.25 -13.14
C MET A 41 7.23 23.01 -12.17
N PHE A 42 7.07 24.33 -12.37
CA PHE A 42 6.14 25.14 -11.58
C PHE A 42 4.68 24.68 -11.76
N TYR A 43 4.24 24.47 -12.99
CA TYR A 43 2.89 23.96 -13.28
C TYR A 43 2.66 22.60 -12.67
N LEU A 44 3.57 21.64 -12.84
CA LEU A 44 3.44 20.31 -12.28
C LEU A 44 3.34 20.30 -10.75
N LYS A 45 4.10 21.18 -10.07
CA LYS A 45 4.05 21.33 -8.61
C LYS A 45 2.77 21.98 -8.10
N ASN A 46 2.13 22.82 -8.90
CA ASN A 46 0.94 23.58 -8.50
C ASN A 46 -0.35 23.04 -9.16
N THR A 47 -0.28 22.00 -9.95
CA THR A 47 -1.46 21.37 -10.55
C THR A 47 -2.23 20.60 -9.49
N ASP A 48 -3.54 20.86 -9.39
CA ASP A 48 -4.45 19.96 -8.67
C ASP A 48 -4.64 18.69 -9.50
N TRP A 49 -3.86 17.67 -9.16
CA TRP A 49 -3.87 16.39 -9.87
C TRP A 49 -5.20 15.66 -9.78
N ASN A 50 -5.99 15.88 -8.72
CA ASN A 50 -7.31 15.29 -8.57
C ASN A 50 -8.31 15.93 -9.57
N GLN A 51 -8.27 17.25 -9.70
CA GLN A 51 -9.11 17.92 -10.68
C GLN A 51 -8.66 17.58 -12.11
N PHE A 52 -7.36 17.60 -12.39
CA PHE A 52 -6.80 17.24 -13.69
C PHE A 52 -7.20 15.82 -14.11
N ALA A 53 -7.09 14.84 -13.21
CA ALA A 53 -7.47 13.46 -13.50
C ALA A 53 -8.98 13.35 -13.80
N LYS A 54 -9.85 14.06 -13.07
CA LYS A 54 -11.30 14.13 -13.37
C LYS A 54 -11.58 14.69 -14.76
N GLU A 55 -10.94 15.80 -15.11
CA GLU A 55 -11.08 16.45 -16.40
C GLU A 55 -10.61 15.54 -17.56
N MET A 56 -9.57 14.75 -17.32
CA MET A 56 -9.07 13.76 -18.28
C MET A 56 -9.86 12.45 -18.32
N GLY A 57 -10.96 12.35 -17.56
CA GLY A 57 -11.86 11.18 -17.56
C GLY A 57 -11.35 9.98 -16.75
N PHE A 58 -10.29 10.16 -15.95
CA PHE A 58 -9.86 9.10 -15.03
C PHE A 58 -10.87 8.98 -13.89
N LYS A 59 -11.31 7.76 -13.60
CA LYS A 59 -12.13 7.48 -12.41
C LYS A 59 -11.24 7.58 -11.18
N LEU A 60 -11.34 8.71 -10.47
CA LEU A 60 -10.54 8.98 -9.27
C LEU A 60 -10.83 8.04 -8.09
N GLU A 61 -11.87 7.23 -8.19
CA GLU A 61 -12.17 6.21 -7.18
C GLU A 61 -10.97 5.27 -6.93
N ASN A 62 -10.10 5.09 -7.93
CA ASN A 62 -8.89 4.27 -7.84
C ASN A 62 -7.61 5.05 -7.49
N ILE A 63 -7.65 6.39 -7.36
CA ILE A 63 -6.45 7.23 -7.07
C ILE A 63 -6.45 7.72 -5.62
N LYS A 64 -7.43 7.32 -4.81
CA LYS A 64 -7.61 7.82 -3.43
C LYS A 64 -6.60 7.27 -2.42
N THR A 65 -5.90 6.22 -2.74
CA THR A 65 -5.00 5.58 -1.78
C THR A 65 -3.54 5.93 -2.05
N LEU A 66 -2.83 6.35 -0.99
CA LEU A 66 -1.39 6.63 -1.02
C LEU A 66 -0.58 5.34 -1.12
N TYR A 67 -1.17 4.22 -0.67
CA TYR A 67 -0.56 2.90 -0.60
C TYR A 67 -1.48 1.85 -1.22
N ASP A 68 -0.88 0.84 -1.83
CA ASP A 68 -1.59 -0.34 -2.28
C ASP A 68 -1.99 -1.20 -1.08
N PHE A 69 -1.07 -1.36 -0.15
CA PHE A 69 -1.26 -2.11 1.08
C PHE A 69 -0.82 -1.32 2.32
N ALA A 70 -1.52 -1.53 3.44
CA ALA A 70 -1.05 -1.10 4.76
C ALA A 70 -0.94 -2.32 5.67
N LEU A 71 0.18 -2.45 6.39
CA LEU A 71 0.41 -3.55 7.33
C LEU A 71 -0.01 -3.15 8.74
N SER A 72 -0.89 -3.94 9.35
CA SER A 72 -1.32 -3.79 10.73
C SER A 72 -0.98 -5.05 11.53
N PHE A 73 -0.16 -4.91 12.57
CA PHE A 73 0.34 -6.05 13.33
C PHE A 73 0.76 -5.66 14.76
N ALA A 74 0.76 -6.63 15.66
CA ALA A 74 1.42 -6.49 16.94
C ALA A 74 2.95 -6.64 16.78
N GLY A 75 3.74 -5.95 17.60
CA GLY A 75 5.20 -5.90 17.48
C GLY A 75 5.89 -7.27 17.47
N GLU A 76 5.26 -8.29 18.07
CA GLU A 76 5.70 -9.69 18.07
C GLU A 76 5.69 -10.33 16.67
N LYS A 77 4.97 -9.75 15.73
CA LYS A 77 4.89 -10.22 14.32
C LYS A 77 5.72 -9.39 13.36
N ARG A 78 6.60 -8.55 13.88
CA ARG A 78 7.44 -7.65 13.06
C ARG A 78 8.24 -8.38 11.98
N VAL A 79 8.78 -9.55 12.29
CA VAL A 79 9.56 -10.35 11.32
C VAL A 79 8.70 -10.74 10.10
N TYR A 80 7.46 -11.18 10.31
CA TYR A 80 6.52 -11.50 9.25
C TYR A 80 6.09 -10.27 8.45
N ALA A 81 5.83 -9.16 9.16
CA ALA A 81 5.46 -7.90 8.52
C ALA A 81 6.61 -7.34 7.65
N GLU A 82 7.86 -7.48 8.12
CA GLU A 82 9.06 -7.05 7.38
C GLU A 82 9.27 -7.90 6.13
N SER A 83 9.09 -9.22 6.22
CA SER A 83 9.17 -10.10 5.06
C SER A 83 8.07 -9.80 4.04
N LEU A 84 6.81 -9.64 4.47
CA LEU A 84 5.71 -9.20 3.59
C LEU A 84 6.01 -7.86 2.91
N TYR A 85 6.49 -6.88 3.69
CA TYR A 85 6.87 -5.58 3.17
C TYR A 85 7.92 -5.70 2.07
N ASN A 86 9.00 -6.46 2.31
CA ASN A 86 10.08 -6.62 1.34
C ASN A 86 9.58 -7.26 0.05
N HIS A 87 8.86 -8.39 0.13
CA HIS A 87 8.36 -9.08 -1.05
C HIS A 87 7.33 -8.28 -1.84
N LEU A 88 6.43 -7.55 -1.16
CA LEU A 88 5.47 -6.68 -1.86
C LEU A 88 6.17 -5.50 -2.54
N THR A 89 7.16 -4.89 -1.90
CA THR A 89 7.93 -3.77 -2.49
C THR A 89 8.84 -4.22 -3.62
N GLU A 90 9.42 -5.41 -3.55
CA GLU A 90 10.15 -6.05 -4.66
C GLU A 90 9.25 -6.27 -5.88
N ASN A 91 7.97 -6.54 -5.67
CA ASN A 91 6.95 -6.62 -6.72
C ASN A 91 6.32 -5.25 -7.07
N GLU A 92 6.98 -4.15 -6.67
CA GLU A 92 6.64 -2.76 -7.03
C GLU A 92 5.32 -2.23 -6.44
N TYR A 93 4.78 -2.86 -5.39
CA TYR A 93 3.63 -2.34 -4.66
C TYR A 93 4.07 -1.33 -3.59
N SER A 94 3.28 -0.27 -3.43
CA SER A 94 3.47 0.70 -2.37
C SER A 94 2.87 0.17 -1.06
N VAL A 95 3.72 0.06 -0.03
CA VAL A 95 3.30 -0.54 1.24
C VAL A 95 3.56 0.42 2.40
N PHE A 96 2.52 0.72 3.17
CA PHE A 96 2.68 1.40 4.44
C PHE A 96 3.15 0.41 5.50
N TYR A 97 4.32 0.71 6.08
CA TYR A 97 4.95 -0.06 7.15
C TYR A 97 5.52 0.89 8.20
N ASP A 98 5.10 0.77 9.45
CA ASP A 98 5.37 1.71 10.55
C ASP A 98 6.86 2.02 10.78
N LYS A 99 7.73 1.04 10.64
CA LYS A 99 9.19 1.17 10.82
C LYS A 99 9.81 2.21 9.88
N ASN A 100 9.29 2.31 8.66
CA ASN A 100 9.82 3.23 7.64
C ASN A 100 9.36 4.67 7.85
N GLN A 101 8.36 4.89 8.71
CA GLN A 101 7.80 6.20 9.02
C GLN A 101 8.39 6.81 10.31
N THR A 102 9.40 6.18 10.90
CA THR A 102 9.99 6.63 12.19
C THR A 102 10.34 8.12 12.23
N PRO A 103 10.93 8.75 11.20
CA PRO A 103 11.19 10.19 11.22
C PRO A 103 9.91 11.04 11.25
N ASP A 104 8.86 10.58 10.56
CA ASP A 104 7.60 11.33 10.40
C ASP A 104 6.69 11.21 11.61
N ILE A 105 6.85 10.17 12.42
CA ILE A 105 6.02 9.90 13.61
C ILE A 105 6.64 10.42 14.91
N LEU A 106 7.89 10.85 14.88
CA LEU A 106 8.55 11.41 16.07
C LEU A 106 7.79 12.63 16.60
N GLY A 107 7.33 12.52 17.85
CA GLY A 107 6.59 13.59 18.53
C GLY A 107 5.12 13.73 18.11
N LYS A 108 4.59 12.86 17.25
CA LYS A 108 3.17 12.83 16.88
C LYS A 108 2.37 11.85 17.75
N ASP A 109 1.08 12.14 17.86
CA ASP A 109 0.09 11.20 18.38
C ASP A 109 -0.07 10.09 17.34
N LEU A 110 0.37 8.88 17.67
CA LEU A 110 0.43 7.74 16.75
C LEU A 110 -0.95 7.34 16.25
N ASP A 111 -1.95 7.37 17.12
CA ASP A 111 -3.32 7.00 16.77
C ASP A 111 -3.86 7.94 15.68
N LYS A 112 -3.68 9.25 15.87
CA LYS A 112 -4.10 10.26 14.88
C LYS A 112 -3.27 10.24 13.60
N TYR A 113 -2.04 9.76 13.65
CA TYR A 113 -1.19 9.64 12.47
C TYR A 113 -1.56 8.43 11.61
N PHE A 114 -1.85 7.30 12.24
CA PHE A 114 -2.16 6.06 11.54
C PHE A 114 -3.62 5.97 11.07
N GLU A 115 -4.54 6.61 11.80
CA GLU A 115 -5.97 6.58 11.51
C GLU A 115 -6.29 6.91 10.04
N PRO A 116 -5.85 8.04 9.44
CA PRO A 116 -6.15 8.36 8.04
C PRO A 116 -5.60 7.35 7.03
N ILE A 117 -4.48 6.71 7.36
CA ILE A 117 -3.84 5.73 6.47
C ILE A 117 -4.65 4.45 6.42
N TYR A 118 -5.08 3.97 7.58
CA TYR A 118 -5.91 2.79 7.68
C TYR A 118 -7.36 3.05 7.25
N GLU A 119 -7.87 4.28 7.36
CA GLU A 119 -9.21 4.65 6.93
C GLU A 119 -9.35 4.76 5.41
N ALA A 120 -8.45 5.45 4.74
CA ALA A 120 -8.56 5.75 3.32
C ALA A 120 -7.21 5.80 2.57
N GLY A 121 -6.08 5.68 3.27
CA GLY A 121 -4.75 5.86 2.69
C GLY A 121 -4.19 4.64 1.97
N ALA A 122 -4.76 3.45 2.13
CA ALA A 122 -4.34 2.22 1.46
C ALA A 122 -5.52 1.52 0.78
N THR A 123 -5.30 0.83 -0.36
CA THR A 123 -6.34 0.04 -1.03
C THR A 123 -6.76 -1.15 -0.16
N TYR A 124 -5.78 -1.88 0.36
CA TYR A 124 -6.03 -2.99 1.29
C TYR A 124 -5.26 -2.82 2.59
N VAL A 125 -5.89 -3.21 3.69
CA VAL A 125 -5.23 -3.32 4.99
C VAL A 125 -5.01 -4.80 5.30
N ILE A 126 -3.75 -5.19 5.40
CA ILE A 126 -3.33 -6.55 5.79
C ILE A 126 -3.18 -6.58 7.30
N VAL A 127 -3.92 -7.46 7.96
CA VAL A 127 -3.92 -7.58 9.41
C VAL A 127 -3.29 -8.90 9.83
N LEU A 128 -2.15 -8.85 10.52
CA LEU A 128 -1.49 -10.04 11.08
C LEU A 128 -2.06 -10.36 12.46
N MET A 129 -2.94 -11.35 12.54
CA MET A 129 -3.72 -11.68 13.74
C MET A 129 -3.13 -12.82 14.54
N ASP A 130 -2.75 -12.52 15.77
CA ASP A 130 -2.35 -13.48 16.78
C ASP A 130 -2.98 -13.16 18.13
N ALA A 131 -2.63 -13.91 19.17
CA ALA A 131 -3.15 -13.71 20.53
C ALA A 131 -2.80 -12.34 21.17
N TYR A 132 -1.82 -11.64 20.63
CA TYR A 132 -1.40 -10.31 21.12
C TYR A 132 -2.07 -9.17 20.38
N TYR A 133 -2.46 -9.38 19.13
CA TYR A 133 -3.05 -8.36 18.26
C TYR A 133 -4.30 -7.71 18.89
N PRO A 134 -5.31 -8.46 19.36
CA PRO A 134 -6.51 -7.85 19.94
C PRO A 134 -6.23 -6.96 21.15
N LYS A 135 -5.20 -7.27 21.91
CA LYS A 135 -4.85 -6.53 23.13
C LYS A 135 -4.13 -5.21 22.87
N LYS A 136 -3.46 -5.07 21.72
CA LYS A 136 -2.56 -3.96 21.42
C LYS A 136 -3.07 -3.03 20.34
N VAL A 137 -3.87 -3.54 19.42
CA VAL A 137 -4.27 -2.80 18.20
C VAL A 137 -5.76 -2.50 18.18
N TRP A 138 -6.59 -3.23 18.95
CA TRP A 138 -8.04 -2.99 18.99
C TRP A 138 -8.43 -1.59 19.45
N THR A 139 -7.63 -0.91 20.27
CA THR A 139 -7.90 0.47 20.67
C THR A 139 -7.88 1.44 19.50
N VAL A 140 -7.08 1.17 18.49
CA VAL A 140 -7.03 1.94 17.24
C VAL A 140 -8.21 1.58 16.34
N PHE A 141 -8.64 0.30 16.34
CA PHE A 141 -9.74 -0.21 15.51
C PHE A 141 -11.13 -0.05 16.16
N GLU A 142 -11.23 0.35 17.41
CA GLU A 142 -12.53 0.67 18.06
C GLU A 142 -13.13 1.98 17.59
N SER A 143 -12.38 2.82 16.87
CA SER A 143 -12.93 4.03 16.28
C SER A 143 -14.01 3.66 15.24
N LYS A 144 -15.09 4.41 15.25
CA LYS A 144 -16.32 4.17 14.45
C LYS A 144 -16.04 4.05 12.95
N HIS A 145 -14.94 4.64 12.47
CA HIS A 145 -14.53 4.75 11.07
C HIS A 145 -13.97 3.45 10.49
N TYR A 146 -13.34 2.60 11.30
CA TYR A 146 -12.83 1.30 10.83
C TYR A 146 -13.93 0.28 10.55
N LYS A 147 -15.05 0.36 11.28
CA LYS A 147 -16.17 -0.59 11.10
C LYS A 147 -16.77 -0.50 9.70
N ASP A 148 -16.76 0.67 9.10
CA ASP A 148 -17.28 0.88 7.75
C ASP A 148 -16.39 0.17 6.72
N ARG A 149 -15.07 0.22 6.90
CA ARG A 149 -14.11 -0.43 6.00
C ARG A 149 -14.09 -1.96 6.08
N PHE A 150 -14.41 -2.53 7.24
CA PHE A 150 -14.65 -3.98 7.34
C PHE A 150 -15.81 -4.45 6.45
N GLY A 151 -16.78 -3.58 6.15
CA GLY A 151 -17.86 -3.85 5.18
C GLY A 151 -17.41 -3.88 3.71
N GLU A 152 -16.35 -3.17 3.36
CA GLU A 152 -15.93 -2.93 1.96
C GLU A 152 -14.98 -4.00 1.36
N ASN A 153 -14.75 -5.13 2.04
CA ASN A 153 -13.81 -6.19 1.61
C ASN A 153 -12.36 -5.72 1.43
N SER A 154 -12.00 -4.57 1.99
CA SER A 154 -10.66 -3.97 1.91
C SER A 154 -9.72 -4.41 3.04
N VAL A 155 -10.17 -5.22 3.97
CA VAL A 155 -9.35 -5.77 5.05
C VAL A 155 -9.08 -7.25 4.79
N ILE A 156 -7.81 -7.63 4.78
CA ILE A 156 -7.32 -8.98 4.52
C ILE A 156 -6.69 -9.53 5.79
N PRO A 157 -7.38 -10.41 6.53
CA PRO A 157 -6.80 -11.03 7.71
C PRO A 157 -5.84 -12.17 7.34
N ILE A 158 -4.66 -12.16 7.96
CA ILE A 158 -3.70 -13.26 7.97
C ILE A 158 -3.61 -13.78 9.39
N ILE A 159 -4.04 -15.01 9.62
CA ILE A 159 -4.21 -15.61 10.93
C ILE A 159 -3.12 -16.64 11.18
N PHE A 160 -2.46 -16.54 12.34
CA PHE A 160 -1.52 -17.58 12.76
C PHE A 160 -2.26 -18.80 13.29
N ASN A 161 -1.79 -20.01 12.95
CA ASN A 161 -2.46 -21.27 13.27
C ASN A 161 -2.63 -21.58 14.77
N ASP A 162 -1.92 -20.85 15.62
CA ASP A 162 -2.04 -20.90 17.09
C ASP A 162 -3.05 -19.92 17.67
N PHE A 163 -3.78 -19.19 16.82
CA PHE A 163 -4.79 -18.22 17.21
C PHE A 163 -6.17 -18.56 16.63
N ILE A 164 -7.18 -18.55 17.48
CA ILE A 164 -8.57 -18.79 17.09
C ILE A 164 -9.35 -17.48 17.25
N LEU A 165 -9.93 -17.00 16.16
CA LEU A 165 -10.83 -15.84 16.18
C LEU A 165 -12.08 -16.14 17.01
N SER A 166 -12.48 -15.18 17.85
CA SER A 166 -13.77 -15.26 18.54
C SER A 166 -14.92 -15.12 17.54
N PRO A 167 -16.04 -15.85 17.73
CA PRO A 167 -17.25 -15.64 16.91
C PRO A 167 -17.80 -14.21 16.96
N THR A 168 -17.42 -13.43 17.98
CA THR A 168 -17.79 -12.02 18.11
C THR A 168 -16.84 -11.06 17.38
N ASP A 169 -15.75 -11.59 16.81
CA ASP A 169 -14.78 -10.78 16.06
C ASP A 169 -15.37 -10.37 14.72
N PRO A 170 -15.27 -9.09 14.30
CA PRO A 170 -15.75 -8.63 12.99
C PRO A 170 -15.11 -9.37 11.81
N LEU A 171 -13.93 -9.94 11.99
CA LEU A 171 -13.21 -10.69 10.97
C LEU A 171 -13.55 -12.19 10.93
N TYR A 172 -14.36 -12.69 11.89
CA TYR A 172 -14.67 -14.11 12.00
C TYR A 172 -15.28 -14.73 10.73
N ASN A 173 -16.14 -13.96 10.05
CA ASN A 173 -16.81 -14.39 8.82
C ASN A 173 -16.10 -13.94 7.53
N LYS A 174 -14.90 -13.37 7.62
CA LYS A 174 -14.12 -12.94 6.47
C LYS A 174 -13.23 -14.09 5.97
N GLY A 175 -13.05 -14.14 4.64
CA GLY A 175 -11.99 -14.97 4.06
C GLY A 175 -10.64 -14.56 4.62
N CYS A 176 -9.85 -15.51 5.10
CA CYS A 176 -8.55 -15.24 5.70
C CYS A 176 -7.46 -16.11 5.06
N LEU A 177 -6.23 -15.62 5.11
CA LEU A 177 -5.03 -16.40 4.85
C LEU A 177 -4.46 -16.92 6.17
N THR A 178 -3.74 -18.02 6.14
CA THR A 178 -3.22 -18.66 7.36
C THR A 178 -1.72 -18.83 7.28
N ILE A 179 -1.02 -18.53 8.38
CA ILE A 179 0.40 -18.85 8.58
C ILE A 179 0.53 -19.96 9.60
N ASP A 180 1.17 -21.04 9.21
CA ASP A 180 1.52 -22.17 10.07
C ASP A 180 2.95 -21.97 10.59
N ARG A 181 3.11 -21.77 11.91
CA ARG A 181 4.42 -21.59 12.54
C ARG A 181 5.34 -22.80 12.46
N GLY A 182 4.79 -23.98 12.13
CA GLY A 182 5.56 -25.23 11.95
C GLY A 182 6.19 -25.38 10.57
N LYS A 183 5.86 -24.46 9.64
CA LYS A 183 6.36 -24.49 8.26
C LYS A 183 7.36 -23.37 8.00
N ASP A 184 8.07 -23.47 6.88
CA ASP A 184 8.99 -22.41 6.45
C ASP A 184 8.24 -21.09 6.26
N MET A 185 8.78 -20.02 6.85
CA MET A 185 8.16 -18.70 6.86
C MET A 185 8.21 -18.07 5.46
N GLU A 186 9.36 -18.13 4.81
CA GLU A 186 9.56 -17.46 3.52
C GLU A 186 8.74 -18.09 2.41
N GLU A 187 8.62 -19.44 2.41
CA GLU A 187 7.77 -20.15 1.46
C GLU A 187 6.30 -19.71 1.60
N GLN A 188 5.79 -19.60 2.84
CA GLN A 188 4.42 -19.18 3.10
C GLN A 188 4.19 -17.70 2.75
N ILE A 189 5.15 -16.81 3.05
CA ILE A 189 5.07 -15.40 2.70
C ILE A 189 5.04 -15.22 1.18
N ASN A 190 5.87 -15.94 0.44
CA ASN A 190 5.85 -15.92 -1.03
C ASN A 190 4.47 -16.31 -1.59
N GLU A 191 3.87 -17.37 -1.07
CA GLU A 191 2.53 -17.79 -1.49
C GLU A 191 1.45 -16.74 -1.15
N ILE A 192 1.52 -16.17 0.05
CA ILE A 192 0.61 -15.09 0.47
C ILE A 192 0.75 -13.87 -0.44
N VAL A 193 1.98 -13.45 -0.74
CA VAL A 193 2.24 -12.32 -1.64
C VAL A 193 1.66 -12.58 -3.02
N ARG A 194 1.82 -13.78 -3.56
CA ARG A 194 1.22 -14.17 -4.85
C ARG A 194 -0.30 -13.98 -4.84
N ILE A 195 -0.98 -14.44 -3.80
CA ILE A 195 -2.44 -14.30 -3.65
C ILE A 195 -2.84 -12.83 -3.51
N LEU A 196 -2.08 -12.02 -2.76
CA LEU A 196 -2.33 -10.60 -2.60
C LEU A 196 -2.20 -9.83 -3.94
N ILE A 197 -1.20 -10.20 -4.74
CA ILE A 197 -1.00 -9.63 -6.08
C ILE A 197 -2.14 -10.01 -7.02
N GLU A 198 -2.58 -11.26 -7.02
CA GLU A 198 -3.73 -11.71 -7.81
C GLU A 198 -4.99 -10.93 -7.43
N LYS A 199 -5.22 -10.73 -6.12
CA LYS A 199 -6.36 -9.95 -5.63
C LYS A 199 -6.29 -8.47 -6.03
N MET A 200 -5.11 -7.88 -6.06
CA MET A 200 -4.93 -6.47 -6.46
C MET A 200 -5.22 -6.25 -7.95
N ASN A 201 -5.03 -7.29 -8.77
CA ASN A 201 -5.21 -7.23 -10.22
C ASN A 201 -6.61 -7.71 -10.67
N SER A 202 -7.46 -8.16 -9.74
CA SER A 202 -8.82 -8.64 -10.03
C SER A 202 -9.85 -7.50 -9.98
#